data_8c56e4b032096a6ae728e85a2f3817dc
#
_entry.id   8c56e4b032096a6ae728e85a2f3817dc
#
_cell.length_a   1.000
_cell.length_b   1.000
_cell.length_c   1.000
_cell.angle_alpha   90.00
_cell.angle_beta   90.00
_cell.angle_gamma   90.00
#
_symmetry.space_group_name_H-M   'P 1'
#
loop_
_entity.id
_entity.type
_entity.pdbx_description
1 polymer ?
#
loop_
_entity_poly.entity_id
_entity_poly.type
_entity_poly.pdbx_seq_one_letter_code
_entity_poly.pdbx_strand_id
1 'polypeptide(L)'
;MNHEYLEAYDRQLRTGAEIANAVSVVRHGPLHLAVLAGGGGFITYADLGEADAAGIADLIDAAVDHFRDLGVGSVEWKSRGHDRAPGLHESLLARGFVPEDPESIMIGEAAALAPQVELPADVEIRRARTDEDVLAAGEMQGRVFADAEWRPRAEALIDRLRAAEAVELWIAVADGAVVSAGRLEPVAGTAFAGLWGGATLPEWRGRGIYRALTAERARSALAGGFRYLQSDSTEFSRPILERSGLVKVSTTTPYVWTPVSG
;
A
#
# COMPACT_ATOMS: atom_id res chain seq x y z
N MET A 1 -13.25 -18.43 -4.07
CA MET A 1 -12.01 -17.92 -3.43
C MET A 1 -11.65 -16.52 -3.95
N ASN A 2 -11.28 -16.34 -5.23
CA ASN A 2 -10.92 -14.98 -5.74
C ASN A 2 -12.08 -13.97 -5.64
N HIS A 3 -13.32 -14.39 -5.90
CA HIS A 3 -14.50 -13.52 -5.80
C HIS A 3 -14.78 -13.11 -4.35
N GLU A 4 -14.69 -14.04 -3.39
CA GLU A 4 -14.88 -13.75 -1.96
C GLU A 4 -13.86 -12.74 -1.43
N TYR A 5 -12.60 -12.87 -1.85
CA TYR A 5 -11.55 -11.91 -1.47
C TYR A 5 -11.79 -10.53 -2.07
N LEU A 6 -12.20 -10.47 -3.34
CA LEU A 6 -12.50 -9.19 -4.00
C LEU A 6 -13.70 -8.49 -3.35
N GLU A 7 -14.78 -9.23 -3.05
CA GLU A 7 -15.92 -8.67 -2.32
C GLU A 7 -15.54 -8.16 -0.92
N ALA A 8 -14.67 -8.91 -0.21
CA ALA A 8 -14.21 -8.48 1.10
C ALA A 8 -13.35 -7.21 1.00
N TYR A 9 -12.48 -7.12 -0.01
CA TYR A 9 -11.68 -5.94 -0.32
C TYR A 9 -12.57 -4.72 -0.60
N ASP A 10 -13.52 -4.83 -1.53
CA ASP A 10 -14.40 -3.73 -1.91
C ASP A 10 -15.23 -3.23 -0.74
N ARG A 11 -15.72 -4.14 0.10
CA ARG A 11 -16.53 -3.79 1.25
C ARG A 11 -15.76 -3.15 2.40
N GLN A 12 -14.47 -3.50 2.59
CA GLN A 12 -13.74 -3.17 3.80
C GLN A 12 -12.54 -2.25 3.57
N LEU A 13 -11.91 -2.28 2.41
CA LEU A 13 -10.66 -1.56 2.16
C LEU A 13 -10.80 -0.35 1.24
N ARG A 14 -11.99 -0.14 0.66
CA ARG A 14 -12.23 1.04 -0.19
C ARG A 14 -12.74 2.23 0.63
N THR A 15 -12.61 3.40 0.05
CA THR A 15 -13.11 4.68 0.61
C THR A 15 -12.60 4.94 2.03
N GLY A 16 -13.41 4.73 3.05
CA GLY A 16 -13.08 5.11 4.42
C GLY A 16 -11.78 4.54 4.96
N ALA A 17 -11.44 3.29 4.62
CA ALA A 17 -10.18 2.67 5.05
C ALA A 17 -8.95 3.31 4.39
N GLU A 18 -9.08 3.74 3.11
CA GLU A 18 -7.98 4.37 2.37
C GLU A 18 -7.68 5.80 2.82
N ILE A 19 -8.67 6.47 3.40
CA ILE A 19 -8.58 7.86 3.85
C ILE A 19 -8.66 8.02 5.37
N ALA A 20 -8.44 6.93 6.12
CA ALA A 20 -8.51 6.94 7.58
C ALA A 20 -7.55 7.96 8.22
N ASN A 21 -6.43 8.25 7.57
CA ASN A 21 -5.41 9.22 8.02
C ASN A 21 -5.51 10.58 7.30
N ALA A 22 -6.65 10.87 6.64
CA ALA A 22 -6.85 12.16 6.00
C ALA A 22 -7.11 13.26 7.03
N VAL A 23 -6.53 14.43 6.80
CA VAL A 23 -6.76 15.64 7.61
C VAL A 23 -8.04 16.35 7.23
N SER A 24 -8.50 16.17 5.99
CA SER A 24 -9.82 16.61 5.53
C SER A 24 -10.36 15.69 4.44
N VAL A 25 -11.68 15.56 4.40
CA VAL A 25 -12.38 14.79 3.36
C VAL A 25 -13.62 15.54 2.92
N VAL A 26 -13.77 15.73 1.61
CA VAL A 26 -14.97 16.27 0.99
C VAL A 26 -15.58 15.22 0.07
N ARG A 27 -16.90 15.07 0.11
CA ARG A 27 -17.62 14.21 -0.84
C ARG A 27 -18.11 15.03 -2.03
N HIS A 28 -17.82 14.55 -3.23
CA HIS A 28 -18.36 15.08 -4.47
C HIS A 28 -18.99 13.93 -5.28
N GLY A 29 -20.30 13.82 -5.23
CA GLY A 29 -21.01 12.66 -5.80
C GLY A 29 -20.49 11.35 -5.19
N PRO A 30 -20.00 10.40 -6.01
CA PRO A 30 -19.43 9.15 -5.55
C PRO A 30 -17.99 9.29 -5.01
N LEU A 31 -17.31 10.41 -5.30
CA LEU A 31 -15.90 10.61 -4.96
C LEU A 31 -15.73 11.05 -3.51
N HIS A 32 -14.66 10.55 -2.89
CA HIS A 32 -14.08 11.08 -1.66
C HIS A 32 -12.78 11.81 -2.05
N LEU A 33 -12.75 13.10 -1.82
CA LEU A 33 -11.62 14.00 -2.08
C LEU A 33 -10.94 14.25 -0.74
N ALA A 34 -9.79 13.64 -0.52
CA ALA A 34 -9.09 13.67 0.75
C ALA A 34 -7.77 14.44 0.63
N VAL A 35 -7.43 15.22 1.67
CA VAL A 35 -6.09 15.75 1.87
C VAL A 35 -5.43 14.90 2.95
N LEU A 36 -4.31 14.26 2.62
CA LEU A 36 -3.58 13.40 3.52
C LEU A 36 -2.66 14.21 4.45
N ALA A 37 -2.24 13.63 5.57
CA ALA A 37 -1.37 14.28 6.54
C ALA A 37 -0.04 14.80 5.94
N GLY A 38 0.45 14.19 4.85
CA GLY A 38 1.60 14.65 4.08
C GLY A 38 1.32 15.82 3.11
N GLY A 39 0.10 16.38 3.08
CA GLY A 39 -0.30 17.49 2.23
C GLY A 39 -0.66 17.11 0.78
N GLY A 40 -0.57 15.84 0.42
CA GLY A 40 -1.03 15.33 -0.89
C GLY A 40 -2.54 15.15 -0.95
N GLY A 41 -3.14 15.31 -2.14
CA GLY A 41 -4.52 14.98 -2.43
C GLY A 41 -4.67 13.48 -2.77
N PHE A 42 -5.81 12.90 -2.39
CA PHE A 42 -6.14 11.52 -2.73
C PHE A 42 -7.61 11.40 -3.10
N ILE A 43 -7.89 10.77 -4.24
CA ILE A 43 -9.23 10.57 -4.76
C ILE A 43 -9.53 9.08 -4.75
N THR A 44 -10.58 8.70 -4.03
CA THR A 44 -11.08 7.33 -3.98
C THR A 44 -12.61 7.28 -4.08
N TYR A 45 -13.14 6.12 -4.44
CA TYR A 45 -14.57 5.84 -4.59
C TYR A 45 -14.84 4.34 -4.38
N ALA A 46 -16.04 3.98 -4.02
CA ALA A 46 -16.47 2.57 -4.00
C ALA A 46 -16.89 2.11 -5.40
N ASP A 47 -17.72 2.88 -6.06
CA ASP A 47 -18.12 2.74 -7.47
C ASP A 47 -18.47 4.13 -8.02
N LEU A 48 -18.52 4.24 -9.34
CA LEU A 48 -18.89 5.49 -10.01
C LEU A 48 -20.38 5.52 -10.41
N GLY A 49 -21.16 4.55 -9.95
CA GLY A 49 -22.60 4.40 -10.24
C GLY A 49 -22.86 4.17 -11.73
N GLU A 50 -23.93 4.80 -12.23
CA GLU A 50 -24.31 4.74 -13.64
C GLU A 50 -23.64 5.83 -14.50
N ALA A 51 -22.57 6.49 -14.00
CA ALA A 51 -21.91 7.53 -14.76
C ALA A 51 -21.37 6.97 -16.10
N ASP A 52 -21.69 7.68 -17.16
CA ASP A 52 -21.10 7.46 -18.48
C ASP A 52 -19.75 8.22 -18.60
N ALA A 53 -19.12 8.15 -19.76
CA ALA A 53 -17.82 8.80 -19.97
C ALA A 53 -17.88 10.33 -19.77
N ALA A 54 -19.01 10.98 -20.08
CA ALA A 54 -19.17 12.41 -19.87
C ALA A 54 -19.32 12.73 -18.38
N GLY A 55 -20.16 11.98 -17.66
CA GLY A 55 -20.32 12.14 -16.22
C GLY A 55 -19.03 11.88 -15.44
N ILE A 56 -18.21 10.91 -15.88
CA ILE A 56 -16.88 10.67 -15.30
C ILE A 56 -15.93 11.85 -15.57
N ALA A 57 -15.98 12.42 -16.77
CA ALA A 57 -15.21 13.61 -17.11
C ALA A 57 -15.56 14.80 -16.20
N ASP A 58 -16.85 15.04 -15.96
CA ASP A 58 -17.32 16.10 -15.06
C ASP A 58 -16.87 15.88 -13.61
N LEU A 59 -16.87 14.62 -13.13
CA LEU A 59 -16.36 14.28 -11.80
C LEU A 59 -14.86 14.57 -11.66
N ILE A 60 -14.08 14.30 -12.71
CA ILE A 60 -12.64 14.58 -12.70
C ILE A 60 -12.39 16.09 -12.70
N ASP A 61 -13.14 16.88 -13.51
CA ASP A 61 -13.03 18.32 -13.55
C ASP A 61 -13.31 18.93 -12.17
N ALA A 62 -14.39 18.52 -11.52
CA ALA A 62 -14.73 18.99 -10.19
C ALA A 62 -13.65 18.62 -9.14
N ALA A 63 -13.07 17.44 -9.24
CA ALA A 63 -11.98 17.02 -8.34
C ALA A 63 -10.71 17.86 -8.56
N VAL A 64 -10.32 18.09 -9.80
CA VAL A 64 -9.15 18.92 -10.15
C VAL A 64 -9.34 20.37 -9.67
N ASP A 65 -10.52 20.95 -9.88
CA ASP A 65 -10.82 22.31 -9.43
C ASP A 65 -10.75 22.40 -7.89
N HIS A 66 -11.34 21.43 -7.18
CA HIS A 66 -11.27 21.38 -5.72
C HIS A 66 -9.82 21.39 -5.20
N PHE A 67 -8.94 20.55 -5.72
CA PHE A 67 -7.55 20.48 -5.24
C PHE A 67 -6.70 21.65 -5.71
N ARG A 68 -7.01 22.23 -6.87
CA ARG A 68 -6.39 23.49 -7.33
C ARG A 68 -6.72 24.65 -6.41
N ASP A 69 -7.98 24.78 -6.00
CA ASP A 69 -8.43 25.83 -5.07
C ASP A 69 -7.78 25.69 -3.68
N LEU A 70 -7.48 24.46 -3.26
CA LEU A 70 -6.77 24.19 -2.01
C LEU A 70 -5.24 24.38 -2.13
N GLY A 71 -4.69 24.56 -3.33
CA GLY A 71 -3.25 24.68 -3.55
C GLY A 71 -2.47 23.39 -3.26
N VAL A 72 -3.09 22.21 -3.41
CA VAL A 72 -2.44 20.93 -3.19
C VAL A 72 -1.44 20.65 -4.31
N GLY A 73 -0.19 20.31 -3.95
CA GLY A 73 0.91 20.17 -4.90
C GLY A 73 0.91 18.87 -5.72
N SER A 74 0.22 17.83 -5.27
CA SER A 74 0.09 16.55 -5.99
C SER A 74 -1.19 15.85 -5.57
N VAL A 75 -1.88 15.21 -6.49
CA VAL A 75 -3.14 14.47 -6.26
C VAL A 75 -3.05 13.11 -6.92
N GLU A 76 -3.34 12.06 -6.17
CA GLU A 76 -3.48 10.71 -6.69
C GLU A 76 -4.96 10.34 -6.89
N TRP A 77 -5.30 9.85 -8.07
CA TRP A 77 -6.56 9.14 -8.34
C TRP A 77 -6.28 7.65 -8.34
N LYS A 78 -6.83 6.90 -7.40
CA LYS A 78 -6.67 5.45 -7.34
C LYS A 78 -7.78 4.73 -8.08
N SER A 79 -7.46 4.14 -9.24
CA SER A 79 -8.39 3.33 -10.03
C SER A 79 -8.23 1.82 -9.73
N ARG A 80 -9.23 1.01 -10.10
CA ARG A 80 -9.16 -0.47 -10.00
C ARG A 80 -9.60 -1.09 -11.32
N GLY A 81 -8.91 -2.17 -11.70
CA GLY A 81 -9.14 -2.83 -12.98
C GLY A 81 -10.48 -3.59 -13.09
N HIS A 82 -11.20 -3.78 -12.00
CA HIS A 82 -12.54 -4.40 -11.98
C HIS A 82 -13.68 -3.38 -11.90
N ASP A 83 -13.36 -2.07 -11.80
CA ASP A 83 -14.40 -1.04 -11.74
C ASP A 83 -15.06 -0.83 -13.09
N ARG A 84 -16.38 -0.59 -13.07
CA ARG A 84 -17.09 -0.07 -14.23
C ARG A 84 -16.84 1.44 -14.35
N ALA A 85 -15.89 1.82 -15.17
CA ALA A 85 -15.45 3.21 -15.32
C ALA A 85 -15.20 3.57 -16.79
N PRO A 86 -16.25 3.68 -17.65
CA PRO A 86 -16.08 3.93 -19.07
C PRO A 86 -15.42 5.30 -19.32
N GLY A 87 -14.33 5.31 -20.12
CA GLY A 87 -13.60 6.52 -20.48
C GLY A 87 -12.78 7.16 -19.35
N LEU A 88 -12.61 6.49 -18.19
CA LEU A 88 -11.86 7.02 -17.06
C LEU A 88 -10.39 7.29 -17.45
N HIS A 89 -9.73 6.33 -18.09
CA HIS A 89 -8.33 6.45 -18.49
C HIS A 89 -8.12 7.67 -19.40
N GLU A 90 -8.88 7.75 -20.46
CA GLU A 90 -8.79 8.83 -21.46
C GLU A 90 -9.11 10.20 -20.83
N SER A 91 -10.10 10.24 -19.94
CA SER A 91 -10.51 11.46 -19.25
C SER A 91 -9.48 11.95 -18.26
N LEU A 92 -8.79 11.06 -17.53
CA LEU A 92 -7.70 11.40 -16.64
C LEU A 92 -6.49 11.94 -17.42
N LEU A 93 -6.08 11.25 -18.50
CA LEU A 93 -4.97 11.71 -19.35
C LEU A 93 -5.25 13.09 -19.96
N ALA A 94 -6.47 13.34 -20.45
CA ALA A 94 -6.87 14.62 -21.03
C ALA A 94 -6.78 15.79 -20.04
N ARG A 95 -6.79 15.50 -18.71
CA ARG A 95 -6.69 16.50 -17.64
C ARG A 95 -5.33 16.56 -16.98
N GLY A 96 -4.35 15.91 -17.59
CA GLY A 96 -2.95 15.96 -17.16
C GLY A 96 -2.57 15.00 -16.01
N PHE A 97 -3.44 14.04 -15.71
CA PHE A 97 -3.00 12.92 -14.86
C PHE A 97 -2.04 12.02 -15.62
N VAL A 98 -1.01 11.57 -14.93
CA VAL A 98 -0.01 10.62 -15.45
C VAL A 98 -0.21 9.29 -14.74
N PRO A 99 -0.46 8.19 -15.48
CA PRO A 99 -0.55 6.86 -14.87
C PRO A 99 0.80 6.39 -14.39
N GLU A 100 0.84 5.79 -13.20
CA GLU A 100 1.96 4.98 -12.75
C GLU A 100 1.81 3.53 -13.24
N ASP A 101 2.83 2.71 -12.97
CA ASP A 101 2.78 1.29 -13.30
C ASP A 101 1.62 0.61 -12.55
N PRO A 102 0.81 -0.22 -13.23
CA PRO A 102 -0.26 -0.94 -12.58
C PRO A 102 0.29 -1.96 -11.57
N GLU A 103 -0.33 -2.02 -10.41
CA GLU A 103 -0.02 -2.97 -9.35
C GLU A 103 -1.08 -4.06 -9.26
N SER A 104 -0.68 -5.24 -8.80
CA SER A 104 -1.59 -6.34 -8.53
C SER A 104 -2.13 -6.25 -7.10
N ILE A 105 -3.45 -6.22 -6.94
CA ILE A 105 -4.10 -6.38 -5.63
C ILE A 105 -4.02 -7.85 -5.24
N MET A 106 -3.18 -8.14 -4.24
CA MET A 106 -2.90 -9.47 -3.75
C MET A 106 -3.58 -9.69 -2.39
N ILE A 107 -4.30 -10.79 -2.23
CA ILE A 107 -4.98 -11.12 -0.96
C ILE A 107 -4.75 -12.59 -0.63
N GLY A 108 -4.62 -12.88 0.66
CA GLY A 108 -4.55 -14.26 1.17
C GLY A 108 -5.00 -14.36 2.62
N GLU A 109 -5.37 -15.58 3.03
CA GLU A 109 -5.66 -15.89 4.43
C GLU A 109 -4.38 -15.79 5.26
N ALA A 110 -4.38 -15.01 6.33
CA ALA A 110 -3.24 -14.88 7.21
C ALA A 110 -2.79 -16.23 7.78
N ALA A 111 -3.75 -17.14 8.07
CA ALA A 111 -3.45 -18.48 8.56
C ALA A 111 -2.64 -19.33 7.55
N ALA A 112 -2.92 -19.17 6.24
CA ALA A 112 -2.20 -19.89 5.20
C ALA A 112 -0.77 -19.35 4.99
N LEU A 113 -0.53 -18.07 5.35
CA LEU A 113 0.77 -17.41 5.22
C LEU A 113 1.64 -17.53 6.49
N ALA A 114 1.13 -18.11 7.58
CA ALA A 114 1.80 -18.22 8.88
C ALA A 114 2.60 -19.52 9.14
N PRO A 115 2.95 -20.39 8.15
CA PRO A 115 3.68 -21.61 8.44
C PRO A 115 5.06 -21.29 9.03
N GLN A 116 5.61 -22.24 9.79
CA GLN A 116 6.99 -22.16 10.21
C GLN A 116 7.90 -22.29 8.99
N VAL A 117 8.89 -21.39 8.89
CA VAL A 117 9.87 -21.37 7.81
C VAL A 117 11.24 -21.51 8.44
N GLU A 118 12.03 -22.49 7.97
CA GLU A 118 13.41 -22.62 8.38
C GLU A 118 14.23 -21.44 7.86
N LEU A 119 15.04 -20.88 8.75
CA LEU A 119 15.98 -19.80 8.47
C LEU A 119 17.41 -20.31 8.50
N PRO A 120 18.34 -19.66 7.78
CA PRO A 120 19.77 -19.84 8.05
C PRO A 120 20.08 -19.58 9.53
N ALA A 121 21.02 -20.32 10.10
CA ALA A 121 21.34 -20.26 11.53
C ALA A 121 21.88 -18.90 12.00
N ASP A 122 22.38 -18.11 11.06
CA ASP A 122 22.94 -16.76 11.25
C ASP A 122 21.90 -15.64 11.04
N VAL A 123 20.62 -15.98 10.80
CA VAL A 123 19.56 -15.00 10.56
C VAL A 123 18.51 -15.02 11.67
N GLU A 124 18.27 -13.86 12.28
CA GLU A 124 17.19 -13.62 13.25
C GLU A 124 16.11 -12.75 12.61
N ILE A 125 14.82 -13.09 12.81
CA ILE A 125 13.70 -12.22 12.47
C ILE A 125 13.06 -11.70 13.76
N ARG A 126 12.88 -10.39 13.82
CA ARG A 126 12.25 -9.70 14.95
C ARG A 126 11.54 -8.40 14.52
N ARG A 127 10.74 -7.86 15.40
CA ARG A 127 10.26 -6.47 15.24
C ARG A 127 11.42 -5.49 15.46
N ALA A 128 11.41 -4.39 14.71
CA ALA A 128 12.24 -3.22 15.01
C ALA A 128 11.85 -2.65 16.38
N ARG A 129 12.83 -2.29 17.19
CA ARG A 129 12.62 -1.82 18.58
C ARG A 129 13.18 -0.44 18.82
N THR A 130 14.11 0.00 17.99
CA THR A 130 14.81 1.28 18.12
C THR A 130 14.72 2.09 16.83
N ASP A 131 14.97 3.38 16.92
CA ASP A 131 15.06 4.26 15.75
C ASP A 131 16.18 3.81 14.81
N GLU A 132 17.28 3.28 15.36
CA GLU A 132 18.40 2.73 14.58
C GLU A 132 17.96 1.52 13.74
N ASP A 133 17.11 0.64 14.28
CA ASP A 133 16.52 -0.47 13.51
C ASP A 133 15.72 0.06 12.30
N VAL A 134 14.92 1.13 12.52
CA VAL A 134 14.07 1.71 11.47
C VAL A 134 14.93 2.40 10.40
N LEU A 135 15.95 3.15 10.82
CA LEU A 135 16.88 3.80 9.89
C LEU A 135 17.68 2.77 9.09
N ALA A 136 18.18 1.70 9.73
CA ALA A 136 18.91 0.62 9.05
C ALA A 136 18.02 -0.12 8.04
N ALA A 137 16.75 -0.36 8.39
CA ALA A 137 15.77 -0.95 7.47
C ALA A 137 15.48 -0.01 6.30
N GLY A 138 15.29 1.29 6.55
CA GLY A 138 15.08 2.30 5.52
C GLY A 138 16.27 2.40 4.56
N GLU A 139 17.49 2.43 5.06
CA GLU A 139 18.69 2.45 4.22
C GLU A 139 18.80 1.19 3.35
N MET A 140 18.57 0.00 3.94
CA MET A 140 18.54 -1.26 3.21
C MET A 140 17.49 -1.24 2.10
N GLN A 141 16.26 -0.79 2.39
CA GLN A 141 15.18 -0.65 1.41
C GLN A 141 15.54 0.37 0.33
N GLY A 142 16.12 1.52 0.70
CA GLY A 142 16.63 2.53 -0.24
C GLY A 142 17.61 1.95 -1.24
N ARG A 143 18.54 1.11 -0.79
CA ARG A 143 19.48 0.39 -1.68
C ARG A 143 18.78 -0.59 -2.62
N VAL A 144 17.77 -1.32 -2.12
CA VAL A 144 17.03 -2.33 -2.93
C VAL A 144 16.15 -1.68 -3.99
N PHE A 145 15.49 -0.57 -3.65
CA PHE A 145 14.56 0.14 -4.52
C PHE A 145 15.19 1.28 -5.31
N ALA A 146 16.50 1.53 -5.14
CA ALA A 146 17.21 2.69 -5.70
C ALA A 146 16.55 4.03 -5.31
N ASP A 147 16.05 4.11 -4.07
CA ASP A 147 15.35 5.25 -3.52
C ASP A 147 16.32 6.15 -2.73
N ALA A 148 16.69 7.29 -3.32
CA ALA A 148 17.57 8.28 -2.68
C ALA A 148 16.89 8.99 -1.50
N GLU A 149 15.54 9.04 -1.49
CA GLU A 149 14.74 9.73 -0.47
C GLU A 149 14.26 8.78 0.65
N TRP A 150 14.98 7.69 0.90
CA TRP A 150 14.61 6.70 1.92
C TRP A 150 14.58 7.29 3.34
N ARG A 151 15.49 8.24 3.66
CA ARG A 151 15.66 8.76 5.02
C ARG A 151 14.43 9.50 5.53
N PRO A 152 13.84 10.48 4.83
CA PRO A 152 12.60 11.13 5.27
C PRO A 152 11.44 10.14 5.49
N ARG A 153 11.36 9.07 4.69
CA ARG A 153 10.34 8.02 4.88
C ARG A 153 10.58 7.17 6.13
N ALA A 154 11.84 6.86 6.43
CA ALA A 154 12.20 6.17 7.67
C ALA A 154 11.91 7.03 8.90
N GLU A 155 12.22 8.33 8.86
CA GLU A 155 11.93 9.29 9.93
C GLU A 155 10.42 9.43 10.15
N ALA A 156 9.63 9.53 9.08
CA ALA A 156 8.16 9.51 9.17
C ALA A 156 7.62 8.21 9.79
N LEU A 157 8.24 7.07 9.49
CA LEU A 157 7.87 5.80 10.12
C LEU A 157 8.22 5.77 11.61
N ILE A 158 9.35 6.36 12.02
CA ILE A 158 9.71 6.53 13.44
C ILE A 158 8.62 7.33 14.17
N ASP A 159 8.16 8.43 13.58
CA ASP A 159 7.13 9.26 14.18
C ASP A 159 5.80 8.51 14.32
N ARG A 160 5.40 7.72 13.32
CA ARG A 160 4.23 6.84 13.40
C ARG A 160 4.35 5.79 14.51
N LEU A 161 5.51 5.16 14.65
CA LEU A 161 5.77 4.16 15.71
C LEU A 161 5.74 4.80 17.10
N ARG A 162 6.29 6.02 17.25
CA ARG A 162 6.25 6.79 18.50
C ARG A 162 4.85 7.25 18.86
N ALA A 163 4.02 7.57 17.87
CA ALA A 163 2.61 7.89 18.05
C ALA A 163 1.75 6.66 18.38
N ALA A 164 2.36 5.47 18.54
CA ALA A 164 1.69 4.20 18.79
C ALA A 164 0.61 3.85 17.75
N GLU A 165 0.82 4.26 16.50
CA GLU A 165 0.00 3.79 15.39
C GLU A 165 0.11 2.26 15.27
N ALA A 166 -0.95 1.64 14.76
CA ALA A 166 -1.00 0.20 14.54
C ALA A 166 -0.13 -0.23 13.35
N VAL A 167 1.15 0.14 13.35
CA VAL A 167 2.15 -0.25 12.36
C VAL A 167 3.26 -1.05 13.02
N GLU A 168 3.73 -2.10 12.35
CA GLU A 168 4.85 -2.89 12.79
C GLU A 168 5.91 -2.95 11.69
N LEU A 169 7.16 -2.66 12.04
CA LEU A 169 8.30 -2.93 11.17
C LEU A 169 8.96 -4.24 11.61
N TRP A 170 9.03 -5.20 10.71
CA TRP A 170 9.71 -6.48 10.90
C TRP A 170 11.01 -6.48 10.12
N ILE A 171 12.08 -6.95 10.74
CA ILE A 171 13.44 -7.00 10.17
C ILE A 171 14.04 -8.40 10.30
N ALA A 172 14.81 -8.79 9.31
CA ALA A 172 15.72 -9.91 9.39
C ALA A 172 17.14 -9.36 9.53
N VAL A 173 17.85 -9.83 10.55
CA VAL A 173 19.21 -9.39 10.90
C VAL A 173 20.16 -10.55 10.72
N ALA A 174 21.29 -10.33 10.04
CA ALA A 174 22.40 -11.26 9.92
C ALA A 174 23.71 -10.50 10.15
N ASP A 175 24.62 -11.07 10.93
CA ASP A 175 25.91 -10.46 11.29
C ASP A 175 25.75 -9.00 11.80
N GLY A 176 24.67 -8.70 12.51
CA GLY A 176 24.36 -7.38 13.04
C GLY A 176 23.81 -6.37 12.02
N ALA A 177 23.64 -6.77 10.76
CA ALA A 177 23.09 -5.91 9.70
C ALA A 177 21.67 -6.30 9.32
N VAL A 178 20.81 -5.33 8.99
CA VAL A 178 19.47 -5.59 8.44
C VAL A 178 19.59 -6.03 6.98
N VAL A 179 19.14 -7.25 6.69
CA VAL A 179 19.24 -7.89 5.37
C VAL A 179 17.89 -8.03 4.68
N SER A 180 16.80 -7.93 5.42
CA SER A 180 15.43 -7.91 4.90
C SER A 180 14.53 -7.13 5.85
N ALA A 181 13.52 -6.46 5.30
CA ALA A 181 12.53 -5.72 6.10
C ALA A 181 11.17 -5.71 5.42
N GLY A 182 10.12 -5.44 6.19
CA GLY A 182 8.76 -5.23 5.68
C GLY A 182 7.82 -4.81 6.79
N ARG A 183 6.83 -3.98 6.45
CA ARG A 183 5.82 -3.50 7.39
C ARG A 183 4.60 -4.41 7.39
N LEU A 184 3.93 -4.46 8.53
CA LEU A 184 2.56 -4.91 8.71
C LEU A 184 1.75 -3.70 9.18
N GLU A 185 0.66 -3.40 8.47
CA GLU A 185 -0.21 -2.27 8.78
C GLU A 185 -1.65 -2.77 8.94
N PRO A 186 -2.09 -3.05 10.18
CA PRO A 186 -3.47 -3.39 10.47
C PRO A 186 -4.44 -2.29 10.05
N VAL A 187 -5.55 -2.65 9.40
CA VAL A 187 -6.59 -1.69 9.00
C VAL A 187 -7.72 -1.75 10.01
N ALA A 188 -7.82 -0.73 10.83
CA ALA A 188 -8.78 -0.68 11.93
C ALA A 188 -10.24 -0.87 11.45
N GLY A 189 -11.02 -1.65 12.19
CA GLY A 189 -12.43 -1.91 11.87
C GLY A 189 -12.66 -2.88 10.71
N THR A 190 -11.59 -3.51 10.19
CA THR A 190 -11.66 -4.48 9.10
C THR A 190 -11.04 -5.82 9.47
N ALA A 191 -11.20 -6.82 8.63
CA ALA A 191 -10.52 -8.12 8.77
C ALA A 191 -9.13 -8.15 8.10
N PHE A 192 -8.59 -7.01 7.68
CA PHE A 192 -7.39 -6.91 6.86
C PHE A 192 -6.20 -6.28 7.59
N ALA A 193 -5.00 -6.78 7.25
CA ALA A 193 -3.75 -6.09 7.51
C ALA A 193 -2.90 -6.03 6.22
N GLY A 194 -2.30 -4.88 5.96
CA GLY A 194 -1.48 -4.63 4.78
C GLY A 194 -0.04 -5.11 4.94
N LEU A 195 0.54 -5.64 3.88
CA LEU A 195 1.97 -5.97 3.77
C LEU A 195 2.65 -4.97 2.85
N TRP A 196 3.52 -4.12 3.40
CA TRP A 196 4.13 -3.02 2.67
C TRP A 196 5.67 -3.01 2.75
N GLY A 197 6.30 -2.46 1.74
CA GLY A 197 7.75 -2.19 1.73
C GLY A 197 8.62 -3.42 1.90
N GLY A 198 8.15 -4.59 1.48
CA GLY A 198 8.89 -5.83 1.60
C GLY A 198 10.12 -5.86 0.70
N ALA A 199 11.33 -5.97 1.28
CA ALA A 199 12.58 -5.99 0.55
C ALA A 199 13.58 -6.98 1.18
N THR A 200 14.47 -7.54 0.35
CA THR A 200 15.61 -8.35 0.77
C THR A 200 16.81 -7.99 -0.09
N LEU A 201 17.95 -7.77 0.52
CA LEU A 201 19.22 -7.52 -0.17
C LEU A 201 19.50 -8.63 -1.21
N PRO A 202 19.99 -8.29 -2.42
CA PRO A 202 20.20 -9.26 -3.50
C PRO A 202 20.99 -10.49 -3.08
N GLU A 203 22.05 -10.31 -2.31
CA GLU A 203 22.94 -11.36 -1.82
C GLU A 203 22.31 -12.29 -0.77
N TRP A 204 21.16 -11.89 -0.21
CA TRP A 204 20.38 -12.64 0.78
C TRP A 204 19.11 -13.28 0.20
N ARG A 205 18.84 -13.09 -1.08
CA ARG A 205 17.69 -13.70 -1.77
C ARG A 205 17.86 -15.21 -1.93
N GLY A 206 16.74 -15.90 -2.15
CA GLY A 206 16.74 -17.36 -2.36
C GLY A 206 16.95 -18.21 -1.10
N ARG A 207 17.15 -17.60 0.08
CA ARG A 207 17.42 -18.27 1.35
C ARG A 207 16.18 -18.42 2.26
N GLY A 208 14.98 -18.16 1.76
CA GLY A 208 13.74 -18.29 2.54
C GLY A 208 13.42 -17.08 3.44
N ILE A 209 14.32 -16.10 3.59
CA ILE A 209 14.22 -14.98 4.55
C ILE A 209 12.93 -14.17 4.32
N TYR A 210 12.63 -13.78 3.08
CA TYR A 210 11.42 -13.01 2.78
C TYR A 210 10.15 -13.79 3.13
N ARG A 211 10.11 -15.10 2.86
CA ARG A 211 8.97 -15.97 3.21
C ARG A 211 8.82 -16.08 4.73
N ALA A 212 9.91 -16.23 5.48
CA ALA A 212 9.88 -16.26 6.93
C ALA A 212 9.43 -14.91 7.51
N LEU A 213 9.92 -13.79 6.96
CA LEU A 213 9.48 -12.45 7.34
C LEU A 213 7.98 -12.24 7.07
N THR A 214 7.46 -12.78 5.97
CA THR A 214 6.03 -12.75 5.67
C THR A 214 5.24 -13.59 6.66
N ALA A 215 5.75 -14.78 7.03
CA ALA A 215 5.10 -15.65 8.00
C ALA A 215 5.05 -15.04 9.42
N GLU A 216 6.08 -14.31 9.86
CA GLU A 216 6.05 -13.59 11.14
C GLU A 216 4.99 -12.48 11.13
N ARG A 217 4.92 -11.70 10.06
CA ARG A 217 3.87 -10.67 9.91
C ARG A 217 2.47 -11.30 9.88
N ALA A 218 2.32 -12.46 9.23
CA ALA A 218 1.06 -13.20 9.21
C ALA A 218 0.66 -13.68 10.62
N ARG A 219 1.60 -14.21 11.40
CA ARG A 219 1.36 -14.61 12.81
C ARG A 219 0.97 -13.40 13.66
N SER A 220 1.61 -12.27 13.48
CA SER A 220 1.26 -11.04 14.17
C SER A 220 -0.14 -10.56 13.81
N ALA A 221 -0.50 -10.57 12.52
CA ALA A 221 -1.83 -10.22 12.07
C ALA A 221 -2.90 -11.13 12.69
N LEU A 222 -2.68 -12.46 12.72
CA LEU A 222 -3.58 -13.42 13.37
C LEU A 222 -3.74 -13.15 14.86
N ALA A 223 -2.64 -12.87 15.56
CA ALA A 223 -2.69 -12.52 16.99
C ALA A 223 -3.46 -11.22 17.24
N GLY A 224 -3.45 -10.29 16.28
CA GLY A 224 -4.28 -9.08 16.27
C GLY A 224 -5.74 -9.28 15.82
N GLY A 225 -6.14 -10.51 15.46
CA GLY A 225 -7.51 -10.82 15.02
C GLY A 225 -7.79 -10.55 13.53
N PHE A 226 -6.76 -10.29 12.72
CA PHE A 226 -6.92 -10.05 11.29
C PHE A 226 -6.92 -11.36 10.50
N ARG A 227 -7.93 -11.53 9.66
CA ARG A 227 -8.10 -12.74 8.85
C ARG A 227 -7.31 -12.69 7.56
N TYR A 228 -7.26 -11.54 6.92
CA TYR A 228 -6.70 -11.38 5.58
C TYR A 228 -5.43 -10.53 5.59
N LEU A 229 -4.47 -10.92 4.76
CA LEU A 229 -3.35 -10.08 4.39
C LEU A 229 -3.55 -9.55 2.96
N GLN A 230 -3.22 -8.26 2.77
CA GLN A 230 -3.35 -7.57 1.49
C GLN A 230 -2.04 -6.86 1.13
N SER A 231 -1.74 -6.78 -0.15
CA SER A 231 -0.64 -5.97 -0.68
C SER A 231 -0.99 -5.53 -2.10
N ASP A 232 -0.73 -4.27 -2.43
CA ASP A 232 -0.62 -3.84 -3.82
C ASP A 232 0.82 -4.11 -4.23
N SER A 233 1.03 -4.90 -5.27
CA SER A 233 2.36 -5.41 -5.61
C SER A 233 2.71 -5.20 -7.08
N THR A 234 3.95 -4.79 -7.30
CA THR A 234 4.51 -4.70 -8.65
C THR A 234 4.64 -6.08 -9.29
N GLU A 235 4.81 -6.13 -10.61
CA GLU A 235 5.05 -7.36 -11.36
C GLU A 235 6.30 -8.13 -10.87
N PHE A 236 7.27 -7.45 -10.25
CA PHE A 236 8.47 -8.08 -9.66
C PHE A 236 8.18 -8.78 -8.33
N SER A 237 7.34 -8.21 -7.48
CA SER A 237 7.01 -8.77 -6.16
C SER A 237 5.86 -9.77 -6.20
N ARG A 238 4.93 -9.65 -7.15
CA ARG A 238 3.79 -10.55 -7.29
C ARG A 238 4.17 -12.04 -7.27
N PRO A 239 5.14 -12.55 -8.08
CA PRO A 239 5.45 -13.98 -8.07
C PRO A 239 5.99 -14.47 -6.71
N ILE A 240 6.56 -13.59 -5.90
CA ILE A 240 7.04 -13.93 -4.55
C ILE A 240 5.85 -14.07 -3.61
N LEU A 241 4.89 -13.15 -3.68
CA LEU A 241 3.67 -13.19 -2.87
C LEU A 241 2.78 -14.36 -3.26
N GLU A 242 2.65 -14.69 -4.55
CA GLU A 242 1.92 -15.88 -5.02
C GLU A 242 2.52 -17.18 -4.44
N ARG A 243 3.83 -17.32 -4.45
CA ARG A 243 4.52 -18.47 -3.82
C ARG A 243 4.36 -18.50 -2.29
N SER A 244 4.05 -17.37 -1.67
CA SER A 244 3.75 -17.30 -0.25
C SER A 244 2.29 -17.61 0.08
N GLY A 245 1.40 -17.69 -0.93
CA GLY A 245 0.00 -18.06 -0.76
C GLY A 245 -1.00 -16.91 -0.97
N LEU A 246 -0.56 -15.70 -1.36
CA LEU A 246 -1.49 -14.68 -1.81
C LEU A 246 -1.94 -14.96 -3.25
N VAL A 247 -3.13 -14.50 -3.58
CA VAL A 247 -3.68 -14.59 -4.94
C VAL A 247 -3.99 -13.21 -5.47
N LYS A 248 -3.76 -13.00 -6.75
CA LYS A 248 -4.16 -11.78 -7.44
C LYS A 248 -5.68 -11.77 -7.61
N VAL A 249 -6.34 -10.74 -7.09
CA VAL A 249 -7.80 -10.59 -7.20
C VAL A 249 -8.19 -9.50 -8.20
N SER A 250 -7.36 -8.47 -8.37
CA SER A 250 -7.55 -7.39 -9.34
C SER A 250 -6.23 -6.66 -9.58
N THR A 251 -6.33 -5.48 -10.20
CA THR A 251 -5.23 -4.51 -10.33
C THR A 251 -5.67 -3.16 -9.79
N THR A 252 -4.71 -2.33 -9.41
CA THR A 252 -4.88 -0.90 -9.18
C THR A 252 -3.90 -0.14 -10.04
N THR A 253 -4.28 1.04 -10.51
CA THR A 253 -3.39 1.96 -11.21
C THR A 253 -3.53 3.33 -10.56
N PRO A 254 -2.48 3.84 -9.91
CA PRO A 254 -2.44 5.23 -9.47
C PRO A 254 -2.30 6.15 -10.70
N TYR A 255 -3.04 7.26 -10.68
CA TYR A 255 -2.87 8.35 -11.63
C TYR A 255 -2.52 9.60 -10.84
N VAL A 256 -1.38 10.20 -11.14
CA VAL A 256 -0.88 11.36 -10.41
C VAL A 256 -1.08 12.63 -11.24
N TRP A 257 -1.70 13.63 -10.63
CA TRP A 257 -1.84 14.96 -11.18
C TRP A 257 -1.03 15.96 -10.35
N THR A 258 -0.26 16.80 -11.03
CA THR A 258 0.51 17.88 -10.41
C THR A 258 0.08 19.20 -11.06
N PRO A 259 -0.38 20.20 -10.29
CA PRO A 259 -0.70 21.52 -10.83
C PRO A 259 0.51 22.08 -11.59
N VAL A 260 0.27 22.56 -12.81
CA VAL A 260 1.28 23.33 -13.54
C VAL A 260 1.47 24.65 -12.77
N SER A 261 2.68 24.87 -12.26
CA SER A 261 3.04 26.17 -11.69
C SER A 261 2.89 27.23 -12.77
N GLY A 262 1.92 28.13 -12.61
CA GLY A 262 1.71 29.26 -13.50
C GLY A 262 2.79 30.33 -13.35
#